data_a67ada4318902c5db0a4d8f10bb2240e
#
_entry.id   a67ada4318902c5db0a4d8f10bb2240e
#
_cell.length_a   1.000
_cell.length_b   1.000
_cell.length_c   1.000
_cell.angle_alpha   90.00
_cell.angle_beta   90.00
_cell.angle_gamma   90.00
#
_symmetry.space_group_name_H-M   'P 1'
#
loop_
_entity.id
_entity.type
_entity.pdbx_description
1 polymer ?
#
loop_
_entity_poly.entity_id
_entity_poly.type
_entity_poly.pdbx_seq_one_letter_code
_entity_poly.pdbx_strand_id
1 'polypeptide(L)'
;RASQAILNAGATTVAILVPPDDKPEGWDAADAIPDGFDVRGFLAVGERMPVMRSVEETPPPDLLTGVDWTTEDGLSSAFTRRYGEDWRYCALWGKWLVWTGVRWNPDQVLYVSHLARGICRMASLKADSPRLTGKLASSATISSVEKIARSDPKHASTAEEWDADVWALNTPGGVVDLRTGRMRPHRRDDRMTKVTTATPQGDSPTWRAFLADVTGGDAELIAYL
;
A
#
# COMPACT_ATOMS: atom_id res chain seq x y z
N ARG A 1 1.63 15.06 -9.74
CA ARG A 1 0.58 15.10 -10.80
C ARG A 1 0.82 13.99 -11.84
N ALA A 2 2.01 13.80 -12.39
CA ALA A 2 2.32 12.77 -13.38
C ALA A 2 2.06 11.35 -12.85
N SER A 3 2.53 11.03 -11.64
CA SER A 3 2.35 9.72 -11.00
C SER A 3 0.88 9.32 -10.86
N GLN A 4 0.03 10.28 -10.57
CA GLN A 4 -1.42 10.06 -10.45
C GLN A 4 -2.07 9.79 -11.80
N ALA A 5 -1.65 10.50 -12.86
CA ALA A 5 -2.12 10.26 -14.22
C ALA A 5 -1.76 8.84 -14.69
N ILE A 6 -0.55 8.34 -14.34
CA ILE A 6 -0.10 6.99 -14.66
C ILE A 6 -0.95 5.93 -13.94
N LEU A 7 -1.27 6.14 -12.66
CA LEU A 7 -2.17 5.26 -11.90
C LEU A 7 -3.58 5.25 -12.50
N ASN A 8 -4.10 6.42 -12.89
CA ASN A 8 -5.42 6.55 -13.51
C ASN A 8 -5.48 5.91 -14.90
N ALA A 9 -4.34 5.84 -15.61
CA ALA A 9 -4.22 5.15 -16.89
C ALA A 9 -4.14 3.62 -16.77
N GLY A 10 -4.26 3.07 -15.56
CA GLY A 10 -4.34 1.62 -15.33
C GLY A 10 -3.07 0.97 -14.78
N ALA A 11 -2.03 1.73 -14.44
CA ALA A 11 -0.87 1.17 -13.76
C ALA A 11 -1.30 0.61 -12.38
N THR A 12 -0.85 -0.60 -12.06
CA THR A 12 -1.16 -1.25 -10.78
C THR A 12 -0.38 -0.64 -9.62
N THR A 13 0.84 -0.19 -9.88
CA THR A 13 1.72 0.47 -8.91
C THR A 13 2.51 1.58 -9.58
N VAL A 14 2.72 2.66 -8.87
CA VAL A 14 3.64 3.75 -9.23
C VAL A 14 4.46 4.09 -8.00
N ALA A 15 5.76 4.25 -8.16
CA ALA A 15 6.63 4.74 -7.10
C ALA A 15 7.48 5.90 -7.62
N ILE A 16 7.73 6.87 -6.77
CA ILE A 16 8.67 7.95 -7.04
C ILE A 16 10.02 7.54 -6.46
N LEU A 17 11.07 7.57 -7.27
CA LEU A 17 12.43 7.46 -6.75
C LEU A 17 12.76 8.74 -5.99
N VAL A 18 13.20 8.58 -4.74
CA VAL A 18 13.59 9.69 -3.89
C VAL A 18 15.02 10.07 -4.27
N PRO A 19 15.30 11.32 -4.63
CA PRO A 19 16.66 11.79 -4.88
C PRO A 19 17.55 11.55 -3.66
N PRO A 20 18.86 11.30 -3.83
CA PRO A 20 19.79 11.22 -2.69
C PRO A 20 19.84 12.52 -1.90
N ASP A 21 20.03 12.43 -0.57
CA ASP A 21 20.03 13.59 0.34
C ASP A 21 21.16 14.61 0.07
N ASP A 22 22.21 14.19 -0.64
CA ASP A 22 23.34 15.04 -1.02
C ASP A 22 23.09 15.90 -2.28
N LYS A 23 21.92 15.75 -2.91
CA LYS A 23 21.55 16.51 -4.10
C LYS A 23 20.73 17.77 -3.76
N PRO A 24 20.92 18.86 -4.52
CA PRO A 24 20.20 20.11 -4.27
C PRO A 24 18.70 19.98 -4.55
N GLU A 25 17.91 20.85 -3.92
CA GLU A 25 16.47 20.92 -4.18
C GLU A 25 16.19 21.20 -5.67
N GLY A 26 15.32 20.40 -6.26
CA GLY A 26 14.98 20.50 -7.68
C GLY A 26 15.87 19.69 -8.62
N TRP A 27 16.87 18.96 -8.11
CA TRP A 27 17.68 18.04 -8.91
C TRP A 27 16.82 16.95 -9.54
N ASP A 28 17.00 16.69 -10.84
CA ASP A 28 16.22 15.72 -11.59
C ASP A 28 17.07 14.85 -12.54
N ALA A 29 16.40 14.05 -13.37
CA ALA A 29 17.08 13.15 -14.30
C ALA A 29 17.89 13.89 -15.39
N ALA A 30 17.60 15.15 -15.68
CA ALA A 30 18.36 15.95 -16.63
C ALA A 30 19.71 16.38 -16.03
N ASP A 31 19.75 16.58 -14.72
CA ASP A 31 20.97 16.95 -13.98
C ASP A 31 21.88 15.73 -13.76
N ALA A 32 21.29 14.54 -13.65
CA ALA A 32 22.01 13.30 -13.35
C ALA A 32 23.11 12.94 -14.37
N ILE A 33 22.86 13.21 -15.64
CA ILE A 33 23.80 12.87 -16.74
C ILE A 33 25.06 13.76 -16.69
N PRO A 34 24.97 15.09 -16.64
CA PRO A 34 26.16 15.96 -16.54
C PRO A 34 26.91 15.78 -15.23
N ASP A 35 26.22 15.40 -14.13
CA ASP A 35 26.84 15.10 -12.84
C ASP A 35 27.62 13.78 -12.83
N GLY A 36 27.54 12.98 -13.89
CA GLY A 36 28.15 11.63 -13.92
C GLY A 36 27.51 10.65 -12.92
N PHE A 37 26.26 10.90 -12.53
CA PHE A 37 25.55 10.10 -11.56
C PHE A 37 25.21 8.72 -12.14
N ASP A 38 25.40 7.66 -11.32
CA ASP A 38 25.02 6.29 -11.74
C ASP A 38 23.50 6.09 -11.73
N VAL A 39 22.86 6.57 -12.79
CA VAL A 39 21.41 6.46 -12.98
C VAL A 39 20.96 4.98 -12.97
N ARG A 40 21.75 4.07 -13.55
CA ARG A 40 21.39 2.65 -13.62
C ARG A 40 21.40 2.01 -12.24
N GLY A 41 22.44 2.24 -11.46
CA GLY A 41 22.52 1.77 -10.07
C GLY A 41 21.41 2.37 -9.22
N PHE A 42 21.14 3.66 -9.36
CA PHE A 42 20.06 4.34 -8.65
C PHE A 42 18.68 3.79 -9.02
N LEU A 43 18.40 3.52 -10.29
CA LEU A 43 17.17 2.87 -10.72
C LEU A 43 17.02 1.46 -10.15
N ALA A 44 18.11 0.76 -9.89
CA ALA A 44 18.09 -0.59 -9.32
C ALA A 44 17.82 -0.60 -7.80
N VAL A 45 18.49 0.28 -7.04
CA VAL A 45 18.51 0.22 -5.57
C VAL A 45 18.03 1.50 -4.87
N GLY A 46 17.74 2.58 -5.61
CA GLY A 46 17.29 3.85 -5.03
C GLY A 46 16.01 3.71 -4.22
N GLU A 47 15.90 4.51 -3.17
CA GLU A 47 14.73 4.55 -2.32
C GLU A 47 13.48 4.90 -3.14
N ARG A 48 12.41 4.15 -2.93
CA ARG A 48 11.14 4.33 -3.63
C ARG A 48 10.04 4.71 -2.67
N MET A 49 9.49 5.88 -2.87
CA MET A 49 8.27 6.29 -2.20
C MET A 49 7.06 5.81 -3.02
N PRO A 50 6.25 4.86 -2.51
CA PRO A 50 5.07 4.40 -3.23
C PRO A 50 4.07 5.56 -3.37
N VAL A 51 3.61 5.78 -4.60
CA VAL A 51 2.50 6.70 -4.83
C VAL A 51 1.22 5.93 -4.58
N MET A 52 0.55 6.29 -3.49
CA MET A 52 -0.81 5.81 -3.24
C MET A 52 -1.70 6.33 -4.36
N ARG A 53 -2.50 5.42 -4.95
CA ARG A 53 -3.58 5.88 -5.83
C ARG A 53 -4.39 6.89 -5.02
N SER A 54 -4.40 8.15 -5.42
CA SER A 54 -5.43 9.04 -4.91
C SER A 54 -6.74 8.44 -5.41
N VAL A 55 -7.47 7.83 -4.50
CA VAL A 55 -8.86 7.51 -4.77
C VAL A 55 -9.48 8.85 -5.13
N GLU A 56 -9.99 8.97 -6.35
CA GLU A 56 -10.68 10.20 -6.77
C GLU A 56 -11.57 10.65 -5.63
N GLU A 57 -11.39 11.88 -5.18
CA GLU A 57 -12.06 12.41 -3.99
C GLU A 57 -13.60 12.38 -4.14
N THR A 58 -14.08 12.11 -5.35
CA THR A 58 -15.50 11.96 -5.65
C THR A 58 -15.83 10.48 -5.84
N PRO A 59 -16.44 9.83 -4.85
CA PRO A 59 -16.93 8.46 -4.99
C PRO A 59 -17.91 8.36 -6.17
N PRO A 60 -17.96 7.22 -6.87
CA PRO A 60 -18.88 7.05 -8.00
C PRO A 60 -20.34 7.35 -7.58
N PRO A 61 -21.15 7.96 -8.44
CA PRO A 61 -22.49 8.44 -8.11
C PRO A 61 -23.47 7.34 -7.69
N ASP A 62 -23.18 6.09 -8.01
CA ASP A 62 -23.97 4.91 -7.64
C ASP A 62 -23.66 4.34 -6.25
N LEU A 63 -22.61 4.84 -5.58
CA LEU A 63 -22.13 4.29 -4.31
C LEU A 63 -23.18 4.30 -3.19
N LEU A 64 -24.08 5.27 -3.19
CA LEU A 64 -25.19 5.39 -2.24
C LEU A 64 -26.46 4.66 -2.69
N THR A 65 -26.46 4.04 -3.86
CA THR A 65 -27.64 3.30 -4.36
C THR A 65 -27.81 1.99 -3.58
N GLY A 66 -29.03 1.72 -3.13
CA GLY A 66 -29.38 0.49 -2.40
C GLY A 66 -28.91 0.45 -0.94
N VAL A 67 -28.47 1.58 -0.38
CA VAL A 67 -28.19 1.72 1.06
C VAL A 67 -29.01 2.87 1.63
N ASP A 68 -29.36 2.79 2.91
CA ASP A 68 -29.97 3.95 3.62
C ASP A 68 -28.86 4.94 4.03
N TRP A 69 -28.45 5.78 3.10
CA TRP A 69 -27.40 6.77 3.29
C TRP A 69 -27.73 7.89 4.29
N THR A 70 -28.96 7.90 4.85
CA THR A 70 -29.35 8.84 5.92
C THR A 70 -28.89 8.37 7.30
N THR A 71 -28.40 7.12 7.39
CA THR A 71 -27.90 6.48 8.61
C THR A 71 -26.40 6.23 8.57
N GLU A 72 -25.78 6.15 9.73
CA GLU A 72 -24.34 5.86 9.87
C GLU A 72 -24.01 4.42 9.39
N ASP A 73 -24.91 3.47 9.61
CA ASP A 73 -24.76 2.09 9.15
C ASP A 73 -24.80 2.01 7.61
N GLY A 74 -25.76 2.67 6.97
CA GLY A 74 -25.83 2.70 5.51
C GLY A 74 -24.63 3.42 4.88
N LEU A 75 -24.13 4.49 5.50
CA LEU A 75 -22.89 5.14 5.07
C LEU A 75 -21.66 4.24 5.26
N SER A 76 -21.59 3.47 6.35
CA SER A 76 -20.53 2.48 6.57
C SER A 76 -20.58 1.36 5.53
N SER A 77 -21.78 0.88 5.17
CA SER A 77 -21.96 -0.08 4.09
C SER A 77 -21.48 0.45 2.74
N ALA A 78 -21.77 1.73 2.43
CA ALA A 78 -21.26 2.39 1.23
C ALA A 78 -19.71 2.52 1.26
N PHE A 79 -19.14 2.84 2.42
CA PHE A 79 -17.70 2.87 2.64
C PHE A 79 -17.07 1.49 2.37
N THR A 80 -17.61 0.43 2.96
CA THR A 80 -17.13 -0.94 2.77
C THR A 80 -17.24 -1.39 1.32
N ARG A 81 -18.34 -1.06 0.64
CA ARG A 81 -18.53 -1.35 -0.78
C ARG A 81 -17.40 -0.75 -1.63
N ARG A 82 -16.94 0.43 -1.29
CA ARG A 82 -15.91 1.15 -2.05
C ARG A 82 -14.49 0.72 -1.69
N TYR A 83 -14.23 0.48 -0.42
CA TYR A 83 -12.88 0.37 0.12
C TYR A 83 -12.56 -1.01 0.72
N GLY A 84 -13.53 -1.91 0.80
CA GLY A 84 -13.38 -3.21 1.45
C GLY A 84 -12.35 -4.13 0.82
N GLU A 85 -11.93 -3.90 -0.42
CA GLU A 85 -10.88 -4.68 -1.07
C GLU A 85 -9.47 -4.21 -0.67
N ASP A 86 -9.29 -2.90 -0.45
CA ASP A 86 -7.98 -2.28 -0.28
C ASP A 86 -7.67 -1.86 1.16
N TRP A 87 -8.63 -1.98 2.08
CA TRP A 87 -8.47 -1.58 3.47
C TRP A 87 -8.83 -2.69 4.43
N ARG A 88 -8.00 -2.88 5.45
CA ARG A 88 -8.20 -3.83 6.55
C ARG A 88 -7.98 -3.14 7.88
N TYR A 89 -8.68 -3.61 8.91
CA TYR A 89 -8.50 -3.14 10.28
C TYR A 89 -8.12 -4.30 11.18
N CYS A 90 -6.96 -4.20 11.83
CA CYS A 90 -6.55 -5.15 12.84
C CYS A 90 -6.87 -4.58 14.23
N ALA A 91 -7.87 -5.16 14.89
CA ALA A 91 -8.36 -4.65 16.18
C ALA A 91 -7.30 -4.73 17.27
N LEU A 92 -6.49 -5.81 17.31
CA LEU A 92 -5.41 -5.98 18.28
C LEU A 92 -4.34 -4.89 18.15
N TRP A 93 -4.04 -4.46 16.94
CA TRP A 93 -3.08 -3.39 16.69
C TRP A 93 -3.70 -2.00 16.76
N GLY A 94 -5.03 -1.91 16.75
CA GLY A 94 -5.75 -0.64 16.69
C GLY A 94 -5.47 0.16 15.42
N LYS A 95 -5.15 -0.51 14.30
CA LYS A 95 -4.65 0.13 13.08
C LYS A 95 -5.43 -0.30 11.84
N TRP A 96 -5.67 0.68 10.98
CA TRP A 96 -6.01 0.43 9.60
C TRP A 96 -4.75 0.14 8.78
N LEU A 97 -4.88 -0.77 7.82
CA LEU A 97 -3.84 -1.10 6.84
C LEU A 97 -4.42 -0.93 5.44
N VAL A 98 -3.61 -0.41 4.54
CA VAL A 98 -3.96 -0.19 3.14
C VAL A 98 -3.07 -1.05 2.23
N TRP A 99 -3.67 -1.62 1.20
CA TRP A 99 -2.96 -2.35 0.16
C TRP A 99 -2.25 -1.38 -0.78
N THR A 100 -0.94 -1.54 -0.94
CA THR A 100 -0.09 -0.68 -1.79
C THR A 100 0.18 -1.27 -3.18
N GLY A 101 -0.34 -2.46 -3.48
CA GLY A 101 0.03 -3.22 -4.67
C GLY A 101 1.16 -4.23 -4.41
N VAL A 102 1.94 -4.03 -3.35
CA VAL A 102 3.10 -4.86 -2.97
C VAL A 102 2.93 -5.46 -1.58
N ARG A 103 2.43 -4.66 -0.64
CA ARG A 103 2.20 -5.06 0.76
C ARG A 103 1.09 -4.25 1.39
N TRP A 104 0.70 -4.64 2.58
CA TRP A 104 -0.20 -3.89 3.42
C TRP A 104 0.60 -2.93 4.32
N ASN A 105 0.30 -1.64 4.23
CA ASN A 105 0.94 -0.61 5.06
C ASN A 105 -0.02 -0.06 6.09
N PRO A 106 0.42 0.14 7.34
CA PRO A 106 -0.38 0.87 8.33
C PRO A 106 -0.69 2.30 7.86
N ASP A 107 -1.93 2.72 8.07
CA ASP A 107 -2.33 4.12 7.88
C ASP A 107 -1.71 4.97 9.00
N GLN A 108 -0.79 5.84 8.64
CA GLN A 108 -0.06 6.72 9.59
C GLN A 108 -0.60 8.15 9.60
N VAL A 109 -1.54 8.47 8.70
CA VAL A 109 -2.01 9.85 8.48
C VAL A 109 -3.53 9.99 8.62
N LEU A 110 -4.20 8.97 9.16
CA LEU A 110 -5.66 8.90 9.32
C LEU A 110 -6.40 9.08 7.98
N TYR A 111 -5.81 8.53 6.91
CA TYR A 111 -6.38 8.64 5.57
C TYR A 111 -7.74 7.95 5.46
N VAL A 112 -7.97 6.88 6.23
CA VAL A 112 -9.27 6.22 6.31
C VAL A 112 -10.38 7.17 6.79
N SER A 113 -10.09 8.05 7.73
CA SER A 113 -11.06 9.07 8.18
C SER A 113 -11.36 10.11 7.09
N HIS A 114 -10.35 10.44 6.25
CA HIS A 114 -10.55 11.28 5.07
C HIS A 114 -11.47 10.60 4.05
N LEU A 115 -11.32 9.30 3.81
CA LEU A 115 -12.19 8.51 2.93
C LEU A 115 -13.64 8.46 3.46
N ALA A 116 -13.83 8.21 4.76
CA ALA A 116 -15.15 8.25 5.39
C ALA A 116 -15.82 9.62 5.25
N ARG A 117 -15.04 10.70 5.41
CA ARG A 117 -15.51 12.07 5.17
C ARG A 117 -16.00 12.26 3.73
N GLY A 118 -15.34 11.67 2.74
CA GLY A 118 -15.75 11.70 1.34
C GLY A 118 -17.15 11.11 1.15
N ILE A 119 -17.44 9.96 1.74
CA ILE A 119 -18.76 9.32 1.71
C ILE A 119 -19.82 10.21 2.38
N CYS A 120 -19.52 10.73 3.56
CA CYS A 120 -20.45 11.62 4.30
C CYS A 120 -20.75 12.91 3.53
N ARG A 121 -19.77 13.53 2.91
CA ARG A 121 -19.95 14.72 2.05
C ARG A 121 -20.85 14.41 0.86
N MET A 122 -20.65 13.30 0.19
CA MET A 122 -21.51 12.90 -0.92
C MET A 122 -22.96 12.70 -0.48
N ALA A 123 -23.17 12.06 0.66
CA ALA A 123 -24.51 11.90 1.23
C ALA A 123 -25.13 13.27 1.62
N SER A 124 -24.33 14.16 2.21
CA SER A 124 -24.81 15.49 2.60
C SER A 124 -25.28 16.35 1.41
N LEU A 125 -24.68 16.15 0.22
CA LEU A 125 -25.08 16.82 -1.01
C LEU A 125 -26.45 16.31 -1.55
N LYS A 126 -26.88 15.11 -1.16
CA LYS A 126 -28.18 14.53 -1.51
C LYS A 126 -29.28 14.84 -0.49
N ALA A 127 -28.92 15.41 0.66
CA ALA A 127 -29.86 15.69 1.72
C ALA A 127 -30.81 16.80 1.33
N ASP A 128 -32.10 16.64 1.64
CA ASP A 128 -33.22 17.54 1.33
C ASP A 128 -33.48 18.59 2.41
N SER A 129 -32.79 18.50 3.56
CA SER A 129 -32.98 19.44 4.67
C SER A 129 -31.62 19.87 5.28
N PRO A 130 -31.51 21.14 5.72
CA PRO A 130 -30.32 21.67 6.38
C PRO A 130 -29.92 20.87 7.64
N ARG A 131 -30.90 20.34 8.35
CA ARG A 131 -30.66 19.52 9.55
C ARG A 131 -29.97 18.19 9.18
N LEU A 132 -30.42 17.49 8.13
CA LEU A 132 -29.85 16.25 7.67
C LEU A 132 -28.45 16.51 7.07
N THR A 133 -28.30 17.55 6.25
CA THR A 133 -27.01 17.99 5.71
C THR A 133 -25.98 18.19 6.82
N GLY A 134 -26.33 18.96 7.86
CA GLY A 134 -25.45 19.22 8.99
C GLY A 134 -25.11 17.95 9.79
N LYS A 135 -26.09 17.04 10.00
CA LYS A 135 -25.86 15.75 10.65
C LYS A 135 -24.83 14.92 9.88
N LEU A 136 -25.06 14.72 8.57
CA LEU A 136 -24.21 13.87 7.72
C LEU A 136 -22.79 14.42 7.57
N ALA A 137 -22.60 15.73 7.56
CA ALA A 137 -21.30 16.38 7.48
C ALA A 137 -20.58 16.51 8.84
N SER A 138 -21.21 16.07 9.94
CA SER A 138 -20.64 16.21 11.29
C SER A 138 -19.44 15.27 11.51
N SER A 139 -18.52 15.71 12.36
CA SER A 139 -17.37 14.86 12.79
C SER A 139 -17.84 13.60 13.51
N ALA A 140 -18.94 13.67 14.25
CA ALA A 140 -19.55 12.53 14.93
C ALA A 140 -19.97 11.45 13.93
N THR A 141 -20.72 11.81 12.87
CA THR A 141 -21.15 10.86 11.84
C THR A 141 -19.95 10.28 11.09
N ILE A 142 -18.95 11.09 10.73
CA ILE A 142 -17.74 10.62 10.05
C ILE A 142 -17.00 9.59 10.92
N SER A 143 -16.83 9.87 12.21
CA SER A 143 -16.19 8.94 13.15
C SER A 143 -17.01 7.67 13.37
N SER A 144 -18.34 7.77 13.40
CA SER A 144 -19.23 6.61 13.52
C SER A 144 -19.15 5.70 12.31
N VAL A 145 -19.13 6.24 11.11
CA VAL A 145 -18.97 5.49 9.84
C VAL A 145 -17.69 4.68 9.86
N GLU A 146 -16.56 5.32 10.18
CA GLU A 146 -15.27 4.63 10.29
C GLU A 146 -15.30 3.56 11.37
N LYS A 147 -15.85 3.86 12.54
CA LYS A 147 -15.91 2.95 13.68
C LYS A 147 -16.76 1.71 13.39
N ILE A 148 -17.92 1.88 12.71
CA ILE A 148 -18.76 0.76 12.29
C ILE A 148 -18.03 -0.11 11.26
N ALA A 149 -17.38 0.51 10.28
CA ALA A 149 -16.63 -0.20 9.25
C ALA A 149 -15.54 -1.12 9.78
N ARG A 150 -14.93 -0.81 10.95
CA ARG A 150 -13.92 -1.67 11.58
C ARG A 150 -14.41 -3.08 11.89
N SER A 151 -15.70 -3.24 12.13
CA SER A 151 -16.33 -4.53 12.45
C SER A 151 -16.87 -5.27 11.23
N ASP A 152 -16.87 -4.65 10.06
CA ASP A 152 -17.31 -5.31 8.83
C ASP A 152 -16.35 -6.44 8.45
N PRO A 153 -16.85 -7.66 8.11
CA PRO A 153 -16.00 -8.81 7.75
C PRO A 153 -15.02 -8.55 6.60
N LYS A 154 -15.32 -7.61 5.71
CA LYS A 154 -14.40 -7.21 4.64
C LYS A 154 -13.21 -6.40 5.14
N HIS A 155 -13.35 -5.73 6.26
CA HIS A 155 -12.29 -4.92 6.84
C HIS A 155 -11.61 -5.59 8.04
N ALA A 156 -12.39 -6.30 8.87
CA ALA A 156 -11.87 -6.92 10.08
C ALA A 156 -10.81 -7.98 9.77
N SER A 157 -9.72 -7.96 10.54
CA SER A 157 -8.64 -8.95 10.46
C SER A 157 -8.06 -9.21 11.84
N THR A 158 -7.58 -10.42 12.07
CA THR A 158 -6.83 -10.78 13.28
C THR A 158 -5.34 -10.52 13.08
N ALA A 159 -4.58 -10.50 14.16
CA ALA A 159 -3.13 -10.27 14.07
C ALA A 159 -2.40 -11.49 13.46
N GLU A 160 -2.92 -12.67 13.66
CA GLU A 160 -2.36 -13.95 13.22
C GLU A 160 -2.45 -14.15 11.70
N GLU A 161 -3.35 -13.41 11.03
CA GLU A 161 -3.47 -13.46 9.57
C GLU A 161 -2.30 -12.78 8.84
N TRP A 162 -1.55 -11.91 9.55
CA TRP A 162 -0.52 -11.08 8.93
C TRP A 162 0.85 -11.76 8.97
N ASP A 163 1.55 -11.74 7.83
CA ASP A 163 2.87 -12.35 7.65
C ASP A 163 2.92 -13.83 8.10
N ALA A 164 1.81 -14.56 7.96
CA ALA A 164 1.64 -15.91 8.50
C ALA A 164 2.41 -16.99 7.74
N ASP A 165 2.62 -16.83 6.42
CA ASP A 165 3.35 -17.80 5.61
C ASP A 165 4.87 -17.56 5.71
N VAL A 166 5.53 -18.36 6.54
CA VAL A 166 6.98 -18.30 6.77
C VAL A 166 7.82 -18.69 5.55
N TRP A 167 7.21 -19.30 4.53
CA TRP A 167 7.89 -19.71 3.30
C TRP A 167 7.69 -18.72 2.15
N ALA A 168 6.91 -17.70 2.35
CA ALA A 168 6.68 -16.66 1.36
C ALA A 168 7.52 -15.42 1.67
N LEU A 169 8.49 -15.12 0.82
CA LEU A 169 9.33 -13.93 0.93
C LEU A 169 8.81 -12.85 -0.01
N ASN A 170 8.34 -11.76 0.57
CA ASN A 170 7.89 -10.61 -0.21
C ASN A 170 9.08 -9.75 -0.65
N THR A 171 9.20 -9.53 -1.96
CA THR A 171 10.26 -8.72 -2.58
C THR A 171 9.63 -7.64 -3.46
N PRO A 172 10.35 -6.58 -3.86
CA PRO A 172 9.81 -5.56 -4.77
C PRO A 172 9.31 -6.11 -6.11
N GLY A 173 9.89 -7.21 -6.60
CA GLY A 173 9.53 -7.83 -7.88
C GLY A 173 8.42 -8.88 -7.81
N GLY A 174 8.02 -9.30 -6.61
CA GLY A 174 7.03 -10.34 -6.40
C GLY A 174 7.25 -11.13 -5.11
N VAL A 175 6.41 -12.11 -4.88
CA VAL A 175 6.52 -13.02 -3.74
C VAL A 175 7.24 -14.30 -4.16
N VAL A 176 8.32 -14.63 -3.46
CA VAL A 176 9.13 -15.83 -3.69
C VAL A 176 8.70 -16.93 -2.73
N ASP A 177 8.38 -18.09 -3.25
CA ASP A 177 8.25 -19.30 -2.46
C ASP A 177 9.63 -19.86 -2.14
N LEU A 178 10.04 -19.79 -0.87
CA LEU A 178 11.36 -20.22 -0.41
C LEU A 178 11.61 -21.73 -0.51
N ARG A 179 10.56 -22.55 -0.67
CA ARG A 179 10.71 -24.01 -0.89
C ARG A 179 11.10 -24.33 -2.32
N THR A 180 10.64 -23.53 -3.27
CA THR A 180 10.77 -23.82 -4.70
C THR A 180 11.64 -22.81 -5.45
N GLY A 181 11.95 -21.67 -4.84
CA GLY A 181 12.62 -20.54 -5.48
C GLY A 181 11.77 -19.83 -6.54
N ARG A 182 10.51 -20.20 -6.72
CA ARG A 182 9.64 -19.61 -7.74
C ARG A 182 9.05 -18.29 -7.26
N MET A 183 9.05 -17.29 -8.14
CA MET A 183 8.45 -15.98 -7.91
C MET A 183 7.07 -15.90 -8.58
N ARG A 184 6.14 -15.23 -7.91
CA ARG A 184 4.79 -14.93 -8.40
C ARG A 184 4.40 -13.49 -8.09
N PRO A 185 3.38 -12.93 -8.75
CA PRO A 185 2.86 -11.59 -8.43
C PRO A 185 2.36 -11.49 -6.99
N HIS A 186 2.40 -10.27 -6.45
CA HIS A 186 1.81 -9.92 -5.16
C HIS A 186 0.30 -10.13 -5.17
N ARG A 187 -0.25 -10.54 -4.02
CA ARG A 187 -1.70 -10.72 -3.82
C ARG A 187 -2.11 -10.11 -2.49
N ARG A 188 -3.30 -9.53 -2.45
CA ARG A 188 -3.90 -9.00 -1.21
C ARG A 188 -4.03 -10.06 -0.14
N ASP A 189 -4.40 -11.27 -0.55
CA ASP A 189 -4.68 -12.40 0.35
C ASP A 189 -3.43 -12.97 1.01
N ASP A 190 -2.24 -12.62 0.52
CA ASP A 190 -0.97 -13.00 1.19
C ASP A 190 -0.80 -12.32 2.54
N ARG A 191 -1.56 -11.26 2.84
CA ARG A 191 -1.54 -10.52 4.11
C ARG A 191 -0.14 -10.11 4.57
N MET A 192 0.74 -9.78 3.63
CA MET A 192 2.12 -9.39 3.92
C MET A 192 2.23 -7.92 4.25
N THR A 193 2.87 -7.61 5.39
CA THR A 193 3.18 -6.23 5.81
C THR A 193 4.64 -5.86 5.55
N LYS A 194 5.51 -6.85 5.38
CA LYS A 194 6.95 -6.69 5.17
C LYS A 194 7.30 -6.87 3.70
N VAL A 195 8.40 -6.26 3.29
CA VAL A 195 8.99 -6.42 1.96
C VAL A 195 10.51 -6.26 2.09
N THR A 196 11.27 -7.06 1.35
CA THR A 196 12.73 -6.89 1.28
C THR A 196 13.10 -5.66 0.47
N THR A 197 14.33 -5.18 0.61
CA THR A 197 14.85 -4.06 -0.19
C THR A 197 15.31 -4.49 -1.58
N ALA A 198 15.55 -5.79 -1.78
CA ALA A 198 16.06 -6.35 -3.04
C ALA A 198 15.13 -7.43 -3.59
N THR A 199 15.08 -7.52 -4.92
CA THR A 199 14.48 -8.63 -5.65
C THR A 199 15.55 -9.66 -5.93
N PRO A 200 15.30 -10.99 -5.79
CA PRO A 200 16.26 -12.03 -6.09
C PRO A 200 16.44 -12.14 -7.61
N GLN A 201 17.31 -11.32 -8.18
CA GLN A 201 17.64 -11.29 -9.60
C GLN A 201 19.13 -10.99 -9.78
N GLY A 202 19.75 -11.63 -10.79
CA GLY A 202 21.15 -11.40 -11.14
C GLY A 202 22.14 -12.16 -10.27
N ASP A 203 23.38 -11.70 -10.32
CA ASP A 203 24.50 -12.26 -9.58
C ASP A 203 24.61 -11.64 -8.19
N SER A 204 25.19 -12.39 -7.24
CA SER A 204 25.46 -11.96 -5.87
C SER A 204 26.96 -11.96 -5.56
N PRO A 205 27.78 -11.09 -6.19
CA PRO A 205 29.24 -11.15 -6.07
C PRO A 205 29.71 -10.95 -4.62
N THR A 206 29.07 -10.06 -3.88
CA THR A 206 29.40 -9.81 -2.46
C THR A 206 29.16 -11.05 -1.60
N TRP A 207 28.03 -11.75 -1.83
CA TRP A 207 27.73 -12.99 -1.10
C TRP A 207 28.73 -14.10 -1.44
N ARG A 208 29.07 -14.27 -2.72
CA ARG A 208 30.08 -15.25 -3.14
C ARG A 208 31.48 -14.97 -2.57
N ALA A 209 31.88 -13.68 -2.58
CA ALA A 209 33.14 -13.27 -1.97
C ALA A 209 33.16 -13.58 -0.46
N PHE A 210 32.06 -13.28 0.25
CA PHE A 210 31.91 -13.61 1.66
C PHE A 210 32.00 -15.12 1.89
N LEU A 211 31.29 -15.94 1.10
CA LEU A 211 31.36 -17.39 1.21
C LEU A 211 32.80 -17.92 0.98
N ALA A 212 33.48 -17.43 -0.06
CA ALA A 212 34.86 -17.82 -0.34
C ALA A 212 35.81 -17.46 0.81
N ASP A 213 35.60 -16.28 1.43
CA ASP A 213 36.42 -15.84 2.56
C ASP A 213 36.19 -16.71 3.80
N VAL A 214 34.95 -16.92 4.22
CA VAL A 214 34.63 -17.68 5.45
C VAL A 214 34.90 -19.19 5.33
N THR A 215 34.89 -19.75 4.11
CA THR A 215 35.18 -21.16 3.86
C THR A 215 36.65 -21.44 3.44
N GLY A 216 37.46 -20.38 3.33
CA GLY A 216 38.81 -20.49 2.78
C GLY A 216 38.85 -20.97 1.31
N GLY A 217 37.76 -20.78 0.56
CA GLY A 217 37.59 -21.19 -0.82
C GLY A 217 37.24 -22.67 -1.01
N ASP A 218 36.87 -23.38 0.05
CA ASP A 218 36.46 -24.79 -0.03
C ASP A 218 35.15 -24.91 -0.84
N ALA A 219 35.28 -25.50 -2.05
CA ALA A 219 34.16 -25.61 -3.00
C ALA A 219 33.07 -26.57 -2.53
N GLU A 220 33.38 -27.62 -1.78
CA GLU A 220 32.38 -28.55 -1.25
C GLU A 220 31.55 -27.86 -0.15
N LEU A 221 32.23 -27.13 0.74
CA LEU A 221 31.59 -26.39 1.81
C LEU A 221 30.73 -25.25 1.26
N ILE A 222 31.19 -24.52 0.24
CA ILE A 222 30.39 -23.47 -0.45
C ILE A 222 29.15 -24.07 -1.11
N ALA A 223 29.26 -25.26 -1.70
CA ALA A 223 28.09 -25.90 -2.32
C ALA A 223 27.06 -26.45 -1.31
N TYR A 224 27.50 -26.72 -0.09
CA TYR A 224 26.63 -27.16 1.00
C TYR A 224 25.88 -26.00 1.66
N LEU A 225 26.48 -24.81 1.73
CA LEU A 225 25.88 -23.60 2.32
C LEU A 225 24.93 -22.89 1.39
#